data_36ca7d121dc26783d6c69697f48e160f
#
_entry.id   36ca7d121dc26783d6c69697f48e160f
#
_cell.length_a   1.000
_cell.length_b   1.000
_cell.length_c   1.000
_cell.angle_alpha   90.00
_cell.angle_beta   90.00
_cell.angle_gamma   90.00
#
_symmetry.space_group_name_H-M   'P 1'
#
loop_
_entity.id
_entity.type
_entity.pdbx_description
1 polymer ?
#
loop_
_entity_poly.entity_id
_entity_poly.type
_entity_poly.pdbx_seq_one_letter_code
_entity_poly.pdbx_strand_id
1 'polypeptide(L)'
;TEKMDTADFVETLGIPEVRFTAALTSGGGGSAGAIGLARAAIVAGDASVVVTVMALQQSKQRLGSVFSALEPDPINSFLQPSGLFGPGQLMSVMARRHMHLYGTRREAFAEIALSTRANAIN
;
A
#
# COMPACT_ATOMS: atom_id res chain seq x y z
N THR A 1 -9.51 8.81 9.12
CA THR A 1 -8.43 9.33 8.28
C THR A 1 -9.11 10.05 7.14
N GLU A 2 -9.16 11.38 7.17
CA GLU A 2 -9.57 12.16 6.02
C GLU A 2 -8.61 11.81 4.88
N LYS A 3 -9.13 11.21 3.85
CA LYS A 3 -8.38 11.02 2.61
C LYS A 3 -8.38 12.38 1.94
N MET A 4 -7.24 13.03 1.91
CA MET A 4 -7.04 14.22 1.12
C MET A 4 -7.19 13.85 -0.36
N ASP A 5 -8.16 14.44 -1.03
CA ASP A 5 -8.34 14.25 -2.48
C ASP A 5 -7.28 15.04 -3.24
N THR A 6 -7.04 14.68 -4.49
CA THR A 6 -6.13 15.44 -5.38
C THR A 6 -6.61 16.87 -5.55
N ALA A 7 -7.92 17.12 -5.54
CA ALA A 7 -8.51 18.44 -5.59
C ALA A 7 -8.13 19.30 -4.37
N ASP A 8 -8.15 18.73 -3.16
CA ASP A 8 -7.75 19.43 -1.93
C ASP A 8 -6.30 19.88 -1.98
N PHE A 9 -5.40 19.06 -2.57
CA PHE A 9 -4.02 19.44 -2.78
C PHE A 9 -3.86 20.60 -3.75
N VAL A 10 -4.57 20.57 -4.86
CA VAL A 10 -4.56 21.63 -5.89
C VAL A 10 -4.98 22.95 -5.27
N GLU A 11 -6.08 22.94 -4.53
CA GLU A 11 -6.60 24.15 -3.86
C GLU A 11 -5.65 24.65 -2.77
N THR A 12 -5.16 23.77 -1.90
CA THR A 12 -4.27 24.12 -0.77
C THR A 12 -2.93 24.70 -1.27
N LEU A 13 -2.40 24.18 -2.36
CA LEU A 13 -1.15 24.64 -2.94
C LEU A 13 -1.32 25.83 -3.89
N GLY A 14 -2.56 26.24 -4.16
CA GLY A 14 -2.86 27.35 -5.05
C GLY A 14 -2.41 27.12 -6.49
N ILE A 15 -2.48 25.87 -6.98
CA ILE A 15 -2.08 25.51 -8.34
C ILE A 15 -3.11 26.03 -9.32
N PRO A 16 -2.75 26.98 -10.21
CA PRO A 16 -3.75 27.70 -11.03
C PRO A 16 -4.32 26.84 -12.17
N GLU A 17 -3.57 25.87 -12.64
CA GLU A 17 -3.98 24.99 -13.74
C GLU A 17 -3.40 23.60 -13.55
N VAL A 18 -4.28 22.60 -13.61
CA VAL A 18 -3.92 21.19 -13.53
C VAL A 18 -4.40 20.47 -14.78
N ARG A 19 -3.47 19.86 -15.49
CA ARG A 19 -3.76 19.10 -16.71
C ARG A 19 -3.87 17.61 -16.45
N PHE A 20 -3.27 17.13 -15.37
CA PHE A 20 -3.24 15.71 -15.04
C PHE A 20 -3.35 15.53 -13.53
N THR A 21 -4.27 14.68 -13.09
CA THR A 21 -4.39 14.22 -11.71
C THR A 21 -4.66 12.72 -11.69
N ALA A 22 -4.12 12.02 -10.69
CA ALA A 22 -4.40 10.62 -10.46
C ALA A 22 -4.24 10.25 -8.99
N ALA A 23 -5.12 9.40 -8.50
CA ALA A 23 -5.02 8.78 -7.18
C ALA A 23 -4.73 7.28 -7.34
N LEU A 24 -3.67 6.80 -6.69
CA LEU A 24 -3.28 5.40 -6.70
C LEU A 24 -3.50 4.78 -5.32
N THR A 25 -4.29 3.70 -5.28
CA THR A 25 -4.65 3.00 -4.04
C THR A 25 -3.99 1.63 -3.90
N SER A 26 -2.88 1.41 -4.60
CA SER A 26 -2.25 0.08 -4.78
C SER A 26 -1.34 -0.35 -3.61
N GLY A 27 -1.66 -0.03 -2.37
CA GLY A 27 -0.87 -0.47 -1.22
C GLY A 27 0.61 -0.12 -1.35
N GLY A 28 1.51 -1.03 -0.99
CA GLY A 28 2.98 -0.82 -1.03
C GLY A 28 3.56 -0.57 -2.43
N GLY A 29 2.90 -1.02 -3.47
CA GLY A 29 3.31 -0.77 -4.87
C GLY A 29 2.91 0.60 -5.42
N GLY A 30 2.03 1.32 -4.72
CA GLY A 30 1.48 2.60 -5.17
C GLY A 30 2.54 3.66 -5.44
N SER A 31 3.58 3.74 -4.61
CA SER A 31 4.66 4.72 -4.77
C SER A 31 5.41 4.53 -6.09
N ALA A 32 5.80 3.29 -6.42
CA ALA A 32 6.46 2.98 -7.68
C ALA A 32 5.50 3.19 -8.88
N GLY A 33 4.25 2.79 -8.73
CA GLY A 33 3.20 3.02 -9.72
C GLY A 33 2.97 4.50 -10.02
N ALA A 34 3.02 5.36 -8.99
CA ALA A 34 2.90 6.81 -9.14
C ALA A 34 4.00 7.40 -10.01
N ILE A 35 5.26 6.96 -9.81
CA ILE A 35 6.38 7.40 -10.64
C ILE A 35 6.19 6.95 -12.10
N GLY A 36 5.77 5.70 -12.32
CA GLY A 36 5.49 5.19 -13.65
C GLY A 36 4.40 5.99 -14.37
N LEU A 37 3.33 6.32 -13.64
CA LEU A 37 2.21 7.11 -14.17
C LEU A 37 2.61 8.55 -14.46
N ALA A 38 3.41 9.17 -13.58
CA ALA A 38 3.98 10.51 -13.79
C ALA A 38 4.84 10.55 -15.05
N ARG A 39 5.70 9.56 -15.25
CA ARG A 39 6.49 9.43 -16.49
C ARG A 39 5.58 9.31 -17.71
N ALA A 40 4.55 8.50 -17.65
CA ALA A 40 3.61 8.32 -18.76
C ALA A 40 2.91 9.63 -19.14
N ALA A 41 2.43 10.41 -18.16
CA ALA A 41 1.79 11.71 -18.38
C ALA A 41 2.74 12.73 -19.04
N ILE A 42 4.02 12.76 -18.63
CA ILE A 42 5.02 13.64 -19.23
C ILE A 42 5.34 13.22 -20.68
N VAL A 43 5.50 11.92 -20.92
CA VAL A 43 5.77 11.40 -22.28
C VAL A 43 4.60 11.62 -23.22
N ALA A 44 3.36 11.51 -22.72
CA ALA A 44 2.15 11.79 -23.49
C ALA A 44 1.95 13.29 -23.79
N GLY A 45 2.67 14.17 -23.09
CA GLY A 45 2.51 15.62 -23.22
C GLY A 45 1.34 16.19 -22.40
N ASP A 46 0.74 15.38 -21.54
CA ASP A 46 -0.36 15.82 -20.66
C ASP A 46 0.12 16.78 -19.58
N ALA A 47 1.37 16.65 -19.15
CA ALA A 47 2.01 17.53 -18.18
C ALA A 47 3.51 17.69 -18.45
N SER A 48 4.08 18.85 -18.12
CA SER A 48 5.53 19.08 -18.17
C SER A 48 6.21 18.73 -16.84
N VAL A 49 5.49 18.85 -15.74
CA VAL A 49 5.91 18.54 -14.38
C VAL A 49 4.79 17.78 -13.68
N VAL A 50 5.13 16.71 -13.01
CA VAL A 50 4.20 15.94 -12.17
C VAL A 50 4.78 15.81 -10.77
N VAL A 51 4.01 16.22 -9.77
CA VAL A 51 4.35 16.05 -8.36
C VAL A 51 3.61 14.84 -7.82
N THR A 52 4.36 13.89 -7.27
CA THR A 52 3.78 12.72 -6.57
C THR A 52 3.86 12.94 -5.07
N VAL A 53 2.73 12.82 -4.39
CA VAL A 53 2.66 13.00 -2.93
C VAL A 53 2.17 11.71 -2.29
N MET A 54 2.89 11.24 -1.29
CA MET A 54 2.45 10.18 -0.40
C MET A 54 2.71 10.63 1.04
N ALA A 55 1.65 10.79 1.81
CA ALA A 55 1.76 11.13 3.21
C ALA A 55 0.87 10.20 4.04
N LEU A 56 1.42 9.67 5.12
CA LEU A 56 0.71 8.81 6.04
C LEU A 56 1.00 9.24 7.48
N GLN A 57 -0.02 9.76 8.15
CA GLN A 57 0.09 10.11 9.56
C GLN A 57 -0.42 8.96 10.42
N GLN A 58 0.49 8.29 11.12
CA GLN A 58 0.18 7.13 11.98
C GLN A 58 0.24 7.46 13.48
N SER A 59 0.47 8.70 13.86
CA SER A 59 0.66 9.11 15.27
C SER A 59 -0.52 8.81 16.21
N LYS A 60 -1.72 8.73 15.66
CA LYS A 60 -2.95 8.48 16.44
C LYS A 60 -3.51 7.06 16.31
N GLN A 61 -2.97 6.25 15.44
CA GLN A 61 -3.47 4.90 15.17
C GLN A 61 -2.32 3.90 15.05
N ARG A 62 -2.51 2.71 15.61
CA ARG A 62 -1.52 1.63 15.44
C ARG A 62 -1.46 1.18 13.98
N LEU A 63 -0.27 0.81 13.53
CA LEU A 63 -0.09 0.16 12.24
C LEU A 63 -1.04 -1.06 12.15
N GLY A 64 -1.89 -1.09 11.14
CA GLY A 64 -2.90 -2.13 10.98
C GLY A 64 -4.32 -1.71 11.37
N SER A 65 -4.53 -0.74 12.26
CA SER A 65 -5.88 -0.24 12.56
C SER A 65 -6.54 0.46 11.37
N VAL A 66 -5.74 0.96 10.44
CA VAL A 66 -6.21 1.51 9.17
C VAL A 66 -6.97 0.47 8.34
N PHE A 67 -6.61 -0.80 8.46
CA PHE A 67 -7.28 -1.90 7.74
C PHE A 67 -8.59 -2.33 8.38
N SER A 68 -8.78 -2.09 9.67
CA SER A 68 -10.05 -2.34 10.34
C SER A 68 -11.10 -1.25 10.13
N ALA A 69 -10.67 -0.08 9.66
CA ALA A 69 -11.54 1.06 9.33
C ALA A 69 -11.85 1.17 7.83
N LEU A 70 -11.52 0.15 7.05
CA LEU A 70 -11.86 0.12 5.63
C LEU A 70 -13.39 0.07 5.48
N GLU A 71 -13.88 0.86 4.56
CA GLU A 71 -15.28 0.84 4.12
C GLU A 71 -15.76 -0.61 3.86
N PRO A 72 -17.03 -0.90 4.13
CA PRO A 72 -17.59 -2.22 3.85
C PRO A 72 -17.43 -2.57 2.37
N ASP A 73 -16.48 -3.43 2.11
CA ASP A 73 -16.22 -4.00 0.80
C ASP A 73 -16.58 -5.49 0.87
N PRO A 74 -17.10 -6.10 -0.19
CA PRO A 74 -17.53 -7.50 -0.20
C PRO A 74 -16.43 -8.46 0.28
N ILE A 75 -15.16 -8.19 -0.07
CA ILE A 75 -14.02 -9.01 0.32
C ILE A 75 -13.75 -8.87 1.82
N ASN A 76 -13.71 -7.66 2.34
CA ASN A 76 -13.50 -7.39 3.76
C ASN A 76 -14.64 -7.94 4.61
N SER A 77 -15.89 -7.80 4.16
CA SER A 77 -17.06 -8.35 4.82
C SER A 77 -17.03 -9.88 4.92
N PHE A 78 -16.37 -10.56 4.00
CA PHE A 78 -16.17 -12.00 4.02
C PHE A 78 -14.97 -12.41 4.90
N LEU A 79 -13.88 -11.64 4.88
CA LEU A 79 -12.64 -11.99 5.57
C LEU A 79 -12.66 -11.63 7.07
N GLN A 80 -13.26 -10.50 7.43
CA GLN A 80 -13.28 -10.00 8.80
C GLN A 80 -13.91 -10.95 9.83
N PRO A 81 -15.06 -11.62 9.56
CA PRO A 81 -15.62 -12.59 10.48
C PRO A 81 -14.69 -13.78 10.78
N SER A 82 -13.74 -14.05 9.87
CA SER A 82 -12.72 -15.10 10.04
C SER A 82 -11.46 -14.59 10.78
N GLY A 83 -11.46 -13.37 11.30
CA GLY A 83 -10.31 -12.77 12.01
C GLY A 83 -9.22 -12.22 11.10
N LEU A 84 -9.48 -12.05 9.81
CA LEU A 84 -8.51 -11.57 8.83
C LEU A 84 -8.64 -10.05 8.65
N PHE A 85 -8.03 -9.30 9.55
CA PHE A 85 -8.15 -7.83 9.61
C PHE A 85 -6.98 -7.07 8.99
N GLY A 86 -5.92 -7.73 8.60
CA GLY A 86 -4.74 -7.02 8.11
C GLY A 86 -3.81 -7.86 7.26
N PRO A 87 -2.78 -7.21 6.68
CA PRO A 87 -1.88 -7.86 5.72
C PRO A 87 -1.15 -9.06 6.30
N GLY A 88 -0.78 -9.01 7.58
CA GLY A 88 -0.09 -10.12 8.24
C GLY A 88 -0.94 -11.38 8.27
N GLN A 89 -2.22 -11.26 8.62
CA GLN A 89 -3.16 -12.37 8.63
C GLN A 89 -3.41 -12.91 7.21
N LEU A 90 -3.60 -12.03 6.23
CA LEU A 90 -3.78 -12.42 4.84
C LEU A 90 -2.56 -13.18 4.29
N MET A 91 -1.35 -12.66 4.55
CA MET A 91 -0.11 -13.32 4.15
C MET A 91 0.08 -14.65 4.87
N SER A 92 -0.38 -14.79 6.12
CA SER A 92 -0.32 -16.08 6.85
C SER A 92 -1.17 -17.16 6.20
N VAL A 93 -2.33 -16.81 5.64
CA VAL A 93 -3.18 -17.75 4.87
C VAL A 93 -2.44 -18.21 3.61
N MET A 94 -1.81 -17.30 2.88
CA MET A 94 -1.01 -17.62 1.70
C MET A 94 0.19 -18.52 2.06
N ALA A 95 0.91 -18.19 3.12
CA ALA A 95 2.02 -19.00 3.62
C ALA A 95 1.54 -20.41 4.02
N ARG A 96 0.39 -20.51 4.70
CA ARG A 96 -0.20 -21.81 5.06
C ARG A 96 -0.56 -22.62 3.83
N ARG A 97 -1.13 -22.02 2.80
CA ARG A 97 -1.43 -22.67 1.53
C ARG A 97 -0.15 -23.17 0.85
N HIS A 98 0.90 -22.38 0.84
CA HIS A 98 2.22 -22.76 0.31
C HIS A 98 2.80 -23.96 1.05
N MET A 99 2.77 -23.95 2.38
CA MET A 99 3.20 -25.09 3.20
C MET A 99 2.43 -26.37 2.87
N HIS A 100 1.13 -26.26 2.67
CA HIS A 100 0.28 -27.39 2.33
C HIS A 100 0.60 -27.97 0.93
N LEU A 101 0.81 -27.11 -0.05
CA LEU A 101 1.04 -27.54 -1.44
C LEU A 101 2.45 -28.10 -1.67
N TYR A 102 3.45 -27.52 -1.01
CA TYR A 102 4.86 -27.79 -1.29
C TYR A 102 5.61 -28.47 -0.13
N GLY A 103 4.93 -28.74 0.97
CA GLY A 103 5.57 -29.35 2.15
C GLY A 103 6.60 -28.42 2.84
N THR A 104 6.59 -27.13 2.53
CA THR A 104 7.54 -26.16 3.10
C THR A 104 7.35 -26.09 4.60
N ARG A 105 8.43 -26.27 5.35
CA ARG A 105 8.43 -26.25 6.80
C ARG A 105 8.49 -24.80 7.31
N ARG A 106 8.00 -24.57 8.53
CA ARG A 106 7.99 -23.27 9.18
C ARG A 106 9.40 -22.68 9.33
N GLU A 107 10.39 -23.52 9.53
CA GLU A 107 11.79 -23.15 9.68
C GLU A 107 12.34 -22.43 8.43
N ALA A 108 11.86 -22.79 7.24
CA ALA A 108 12.25 -22.11 5.99
C ALA A 108 11.87 -20.62 5.99
N PHE A 109 10.74 -20.26 6.59
CA PHE A 109 10.35 -18.86 6.75
C PHE A 109 11.18 -18.16 7.84
N ALA A 110 11.59 -18.89 8.88
CA ALA A 110 12.47 -18.37 9.91
C ALA A 110 13.86 -18.01 9.35
N GLU A 111 14.41 -18.81 8.43
CA GLU A 111 15.69 -18.52 7.78
C GLU A 111 15.68 -17.18 7.01
N ILE A 112 14.57 -16.82 6.38
CA ILE A 112 14.41 -15.52 5.72
C ILE A 112 14.52 -14.38 6.75
N ALA A 113 13.84 -14.51 7.88
CA ALA A 113 13.89 -13.51 8.94
C ALA A 113 15.31 -13.39 9.56
N LEU A 114 15.97 -14.51 9.78
CA LEU A 114 17.32 -14.56 10.35
C LEU A 114 18.35 -13.95 9.40
N SER A 115 18.30 -14.30 8.11
CA SER A 115 19.22 -13.74 7.11
C SER A 115 19.00 -12.24 6.91
N THR A 116 17.76 -11.79 6.89
CA THR A 116 17.41 -10.35 6.81
C THR A 116 17.95 -9.61 8.04
N ARG A 117 17.80 -10.20 9.22
CA ARG A 117 18.32 -9.60 10.46
C ARG A 117 19.85 -9.55 10.48
N ALA A 118 20.50 -10.61 10.03
CA ALA A 118 21.96 -10.64 9.92
C ALA A 118 22.50 -9.55 8.99
N ASN A 119 21.86 -9.36 7.84
CA ASN A 119 22.23 -8.29 6.88
C ASN A 119 21.99 -6.88 7.43
N ALA A 120 21.04 -6.70 8.34
CA ALA A 120 20.74 -5.40 8.95
C ALA A 120 21.70 -5.01 10.09
N ILE A 121 22.57 -5.92 10.54
CA ILE A 121 23.57 -5.67 11.60
C ILE A 121 24.90 -5.21 11.01
N ASN A 122 25.16 -5.53 9.75
CA ASN A 122 26.34 -5.11 8.99
C ASN A 122 26.12 -3.73 8.36
#